data_537e1a56520eaa6f2b371e05f58cfb68
#
_entry.id   537e1a56520eaa6f2b371e05f58cfb68
#
_cell.length_a   1.000
_cell.length_b   1.000
_cell.length_c   1.000
_cell.angle_alpha   90.00
_cell.angle_beta   90.00
_cell.angle_gamma   90.00
#
_symmetry.space_group_name_H-M   'P 1'
#
loop_
_entity.id
_entity.type
_entity.pdbx_description
1 polymer ?
#
loop_
_entity_poly.entity_id
_entity_poly.type
_entity_poly.pdbx_seq_one_letter_code
_entity_poly.pdbx_strand_id
1 'polypeptide(L)'
;MAEEKATKEWNEYEQTIEKFIQVIAKNMSLYGITSSVGRLYGVLYFSEKPLTLDEMSQALQMSKTSMSTGVRSLSELRMVETAYKKGIRKDLYHSEEDWYKSFTSLFGNRWRGFTETNIDEAEETIESLHDLLKVTTDEHLKEKITNDLEKLEYAKNYYKWLMKFIQVVESGEIFKLIPRD
;
A
#
# COMPACT_ATOMS: atom_id res chain seq x y z
N MET A 1 40.82 12.89 18.37
CA MET A 1 40.07 14.18 18.18
C MET A 1 39.38 14.28 16.82
N ALA A 2 40.07 14.29 15.66
CA ALA A 2 39.38 14.38 14.34
C ALA A 2 38.57 13.12 14.00
N GLU A 3 39.14 11.95 14.24
CA GLU A 3 38.50 10.64 14.00
C GLU A 3 37.27 10.39 14.94
N GLU A 4 37.38 10.79 16.15
CA GLU A 4 36.35 10.74 17.18
C GLU A 4 35.17 11.70 16.87
N LYS A 5 35.49 12.89 16.34
CA LYS A 5 34.51 13.86 15.84
C LYS A 5 33.75 13.28 14.61
N ALA A 6 34.46 12.70 13.64
CA ALA A 6 33.87 12.08 12.47
C ALA A 6 32.94 10.93 12.86
N THR A 7 33.35 10.07 13.81
CA THR A 7 32.49 8.98 14.34
C THR A 7 31.21 9.51 14.98
N LYS A 8 31.30 10.62 15.73
CA LYS A 8 30.12 11.24 16.35
C LYS A 8 29.17 11.82 15.30
N GLU A 9 29.69 12.47 14.28
CA GLU A 9 28.89 13.05 13.19
C GLU A 9 28.17 11.95 12.39
N TRP A 10 28.83 10.81 12.11
CA TRP A 10 28.21 9.66 11.49
C TRP A 10 27.11 9.03 12.35
N ASN A 11 27.31 8.86 13.63
CA ASN A 11 26.29 8.35 14.54
C ASN A 11 25.07 9.28 14.61
N GLU A 12 25.28 10.60 14.61
CA GLU A 12 24.19 11.57 14.60
C GLU A 12 23.40 11.52 13.28
N TYR A 13 24.08 11.40 12.16
CA TYR A 13 23.47 11.17 10.85
C TYR A 13 22.60 9.90 10.83
N GLU A 14 23.18 8.76 11.22
CA GLU A 14 22.46 7.47 11.24
C GLU A 14 21.20 7.52 12.14
N GLN A 15 21.32 8.11 13.32
CA GLN A 15 20.18 8.30 14.22
C GLN A 15 19.09 9.21 13.62
N THR A 16 19.51 10.22 12.87
CA THR A 16 18.60 11.15 12.23
C THR A 16 17.81 10.47 11.10
N ILE A 17 18.49 9.70 10.26
CA ILE A 17 17.85 8.90 9.21
C ILE A 17 16.94 7.82 9.80
N GLU A 18 17.39 7.11 10.85
CA GLU A 18 16.57 6.08 11.50
C GLU A 18 15.25 6.64 12.04
N LYS A 19 15.22 7.88 12.56
CA LYS A 19 13.96 8.52 12.96
C LYS A 19 12.97 8.64 11.82
N PHE A 20 13.43 9.00 10.63
CA PHE A 20 12.56 9.11 9.47
C PHE A 20 12.13 7.74 8.95
N ILE A 21 13.02 6.73 8.97
CA ILE A 21 12.69 5.33 8.67
C ILE A 21 11.56 4.83 9.59
N GLN A 22 11.58 5.17 10.87
CA GLN A 22 10.52 4.82 11.82
C GLN A 22 9.17 5.47 11.46
N VAL A 23 9.19 6.71 10.98
CA VAL A 23 7.97 7.40 10.50
C VAL A 23 7.43 6.70 9.25
N ILE A 24 8.28 6.38 8.27
CA ILE A 24 7.89 5.58 7.10
C ILE A 24 7.26 4.26 7.54
N ALA A 25 7.93 3.53 8.43
CA ALA A 25 7.47 2.23 8.92
C ALA A 25 6.08 2.31 9.58
N LYS A 26 5.84 3.36 10.36
CA LYS A 26 4.54 3.61 10.98
C LYS A 26 3.46 3.92 9.94
N ASN A 27 3.76 4.76 8.95
CA ASN A 27 2.81 5.16 7.91
C ASN A 27 2.44 3.99 6.99
N MET A 28 3.34 3.03 6.77
CA MET A 28 3.07 1.83 5.97
C MET A 28 1.92 0.97 6.53
N SER A 29 1.61 1.09 7.82
CA SER A 29 0.47 0.40 8.43
C SER A 29 -0.88 0.84 7.83
N LEU A 30 -0.98 2.08 7.31
CA LEU A 30 -2.16 2.57 6.58
C LEU A 30 -2.47 1.73 5.34
N TYR A 31 -1.46 1.10 4.77
CA TYR A 31 -1.57 0.24 3.59
C TYR A 31 -1.58 -1.26 3.92
N GLY A 32 -1.70 -1.60 5.22
CA GLY A 32 -1.70 -3.00 5.68
C GLY A 32 -0.31 -3.64 5.68
N ILE A 33 0.75 -2.85 5.54
CA ILE A 33 2.15 -3.30 5.62
C ILE A 33 2.59 -3.26 7.07
N THR A 34 3.20 -4.34 7.57
CA THR A 34 3.70 -4.38 8.95
C THR A 34 4.85 -3.38 9.15
N SER A 35 5.01 -2.87 10.36
CA SER A 35 6.09 -1.93 10.70
C SER A 35 7.48 -2.48 10.38
N SER A 36 7.71 -3.78 10.54
CA SER A 36 8.99 -4.41 10.19
C SER A 36 9.28 -4.39 8.70
N VAL A 37 8.27 -4.62 7.86
CA VAL A 37 8.37 -4.51 6.39
C VAL A 37 8.51 -3.04 5.96
N GLY A 38 7.84 -2.12 6.64
CA GLY A 38 8.02 -0.68 6.42
C GLY A 38 9.44 -0.21 6.78
N ARG A 39 10.04 -0.72 7.87
CA ARG A 39 11.46 -0.48 8.17
C ARG A 39 12.40 -1.02 7.10
N LEU A 40 12.11 -2.21 6.57
CA LEU A 40 12.87 -2.80 5.47
C LEU A 40 12.86 -1.89 4.24
N TYR A 41 11.70 -1.37 3.86
CA TYR A 41 11.59 -0.38 2.78
C TYR A 41 12.42 0.88 3.07
N GLY A 42 12.32 1.44 4.26
CA GLY A 42 13.10 2.62 4.66
C GLY A 42 14.61 2.39 4.58
N VAL A 43 15.10 1.23 5.03
CA VAL A 43 16.53 0.86 4.94
C VAL A 43 16.97 0.74 3.48
N LEU A 44 16.15 0.11 2.61
CA LEU A 44 16.45 0.03 1.18
C LEU A 44 16.44 1.40 0.51
N TYR A 45 15.51 2.27 0.89
CA TYR A 45 15.38 3.61 0.31
C TYR A 45 16.59 4.51 0.58
N PHE A 46 17.15 4.44 1.81
CA PHE A 46 18.35 5.21 2.17
C PHE A 46 19.67 4.49 1.87
N SER A 47 19.61 3.29 1.27
CA SER A 47 20.82 2.57 0.88
C SER A 47 21.38 3.09 -0.43
N GLU A 48 22.68 3.45 -0.45
CA GLU A 48 23.38 3.92 -1.65
C GLU A 48 23.55 2.83 -2.73
N LYS A 49 23.33 1.57 -2.37
CA LYS A 49 23.51 0.42 -3.25
C LYS A 49 22.43 -0.63 -3.01
N PRO A 50 22.10 -1.44 -4.01
CA PRO A 50 21.23 -2.58 -3.81
C PRO A 50 21.78 -3.55 -2.75
N LEU A 51 20.92 -4.08 -1.89
CA LEU A 51 21.27 -4.96 -0.77
C LEU A 51 20.87 -6.41 -1.05
N THR A 52 21.64 -7.36 -0.52
CA THR A 52 21.28 -8.76 -0.40
C THR A 52 20.37 -9.01 0.82
N LEU A 53 19.67 -10.15 0.84
CA LEU A 53 18.89 -10.56 2.03
C LEU A 53 19.77 -10.70 3.28
N ASP A 54 21.04 -11.06 3.14
CA ASP A 54 21.98 -11.17 4.26
C ASP A 54 22.33 -9.78 4.83
N GLU A 55 22.61 -8.79 3.98
CA GLU A 55 22.88 -7.41 4.40
C GLU A 55 21.64 -6.77 5.07
N MET A 56 20.45 -7.00 4.53
CA MET A 56 19.18 -6.55 5.17
C MET A 56 18.95 -7.21 6.53
N SER A 57 19.18 -8.53 6.62
CA SER A 57 19.07 -9.30 7.86
C SER A 57 20.00 -8.74 8.96
N GLN A 58 21.20 -8.37 8.57
CA GLN A 58 22.19 -7.78 9.48
C GLN A 58 21.79 -6.35 9.88
N ALA A 59 21.38 -5.51 8.94
CA ALA A 59 21.00 -4.12 9.20
C ALA A 59 19.77 -4.01 10.14
N LEU A 60 18.79 -4.90 9.93
CA LEU A 60 17.53 -4.88 10.70
C LEU A 60 17.52 -5.81 11.93
N GLN A 61 18.57 -6.61 12.11
CA GLN A 61 18.67 -7.65 13.14
C GLN A 61 17.48 -8.63 13.13
N MET A 62 17.06 -9.01 11.92
CA MET A 62 15.93 -9.91 11.67
C MET A 62 16.39 -11.12 10.84
N SER A 63 15.62 -12.21 10.89
CA SER A 63 15.98 -13.41 10.16
C SER A 63 15.94 -13.19 8.62
N LYS A 64 16.78 -13.92 7.90
CA LYS A 64 16.79 -13.90 6.43
C LYS A 64 15.44 -14.33 5.83
N THR A 65 14.72 -15.23 6.50
CA THR A 65 13.35 -15.63 6.11
C THR A 65 12.40 -14.45 6.22
N SER A 66 12.49 -13.66 7.29
CA SER A 66 11.69 -12.44 7.46
C SER A 66 12.01 -11.42 6.36
N MET A 67 13.28 -11.27 5.99
CA MET A 67 13.70 -10.38 4.90
C MET A 67 13.14 -10.85 3.55
N SER A 68 13.25 -12.13 3.24
CA SER A 68 12.69 -12.71 2.02
C SER A 68 11.19 -12.50 1.89
N THR A 69 10.45 -12.72 2.98
CA THR A 69 9.00 -12.49 3.01
C THR A 69 8.67 -11.00 2.86
N GLY A 70 9.41 -10.11 3.55
CA GLY A 70 9.22 -8.67 3.48
C GLY A 70 9.51 -8.11 2.08
N VAL A 71 10.61 -8.53 1.47
CA VAL A 71 10.98 -8.15 0.10
C VAL A 71 9.91 -8.60 -0.90
N ARG A 72 9.41 -9.84 -0.78
CA ARG A 72 8.34 -10.34 -1.65
C ARG A 72 7.09 -9.47 -1.54
N SER A 73 6.65 -9.18 -0.32
CA SER A 73 5.50 -8.29 -0.08
C SER A 73 5.69 -6.91 -0.70
N LEU A 74 6.87 -6.31 -0.55
CA LEU A 74 7.17 -5.00 -1.15
C LEU A 74 7.28 -5.06 -2.67
N SER A 75 7.78 -6.17 -3.24
CA SER A 75 7.84 -6.36 -4.69
C SER A 75 6.46 -6.53 -5.33
N GLU A 76 5.54 -7.23 -4.66
CA GLU A 76 4.13 -7.34 -5.09
C GLU A 76 3.46 -5.96 -5.14
N LEU A 77 3.86 -5.06 -4.27
CA LEU A 77 3.40 -3.66 -4.21
C LEU A 77 4.21 -2.72 -5.12
N ARG A 78 5.17 -3.24 -5.89
CA ARG A 78 6.07 -2.48 -6.76
C ARG A 78 6.88 -1.39 -6.04
N MET A 79 7.18 -1.62 -4.78
CA MET A 79 8.00 -0.73 -3.94
C MET A 79 9.46 -1.14 -3.88
N VAL A 80 9.77 -2.39 -4.23
CA VAL A 80 11.13 -2.94 -4.27
C VAL A 80 11.30 -3.72 -5.56
N GLU A 81 12.44 -3.54 -6.20
CA GLU A 81 12.82 -4.20 -7.43
C GLU A 81 14.09 -5.02 -7.24
N THR A 82 14.22 -6.08 -8.04
CA THR A 82 15.46 -6.89 -8.08
C THR A 82 16.46 -6.20 -8.97
N ALA A 83 17.69 -6.02 -8.46
CA ALA A 83 18.82 -5.51 -9.23
C ALA A 83 19.74 -6.66 -9.65
N TYR A 84 20.29 -6.55 -10.84
CA TYR A 84 21.29 -7.50 -11.34
C TYR A 84 22.68 -6.85 -11.35
N LYS A 85 23.68 -7.54 -10.78
CA LYS A 85 25.07 -7.09 -10.85
C LYS A 85 25.96 -8.24 -11.33
N LYS A 86 26.69 -8.00 -12.43
CA LYS A 86 27.59 -8.99 -13.01
C LYS A 86 28.62 -9.49 -11.98
N GLY A 87 28.73 -10.80 -11.86
CA GLY A 87 29.69 -11.45 -10.93
C GLY A 87 29.11 -11.71 -9.53
N ILE A 88 27.90 -11.24 -9.21
CA ILE A 88 27.22 -11.56 -7.95
C ILE A 88 26.15 -12.62 -8.23
N ARG A 89 26.20 -13.75 -7.49
CA ARG A 89 25.23 -14.85 -7.61
C ARG A 89 24.00 -14.69 -6.71
N LYS A 90 24.04 -13.75 -5.78
CA LYS A 90 22.93 -13.48 -4.87
C LYS A 90 22.00 -12.44 -5.48
N ASP A 91 20.73 -12.58 -5.23
CA ASP A 91 19.74 -11.54 -5.57
C ASP A 91 20.02 -10.27 -4.79
N LEU A 92 19.95 -9.17 -5.49
CA LEU A 92 20.12 -7.83 -4.97
C LEU A 92 18.78 -7.09 -5.11
N TYR A 93 18.47 -6.26 -4.15
CA TYR A 93 17.22 -5.53 -4.10
C TYR A 93 17.46 -4.05 -3.82
N HIS A 94 16.67 -3.19 -4.46
CA HIS A 94 16.63 -1.76 -4.20
C HIS A 94 15.18 -1.29 -4.12
N SER A 95 14.95 -0.17 -3.44
CA SER A 95 13.64 0.45 -3.40
C SER A 95 13.30 1.14 -4.72
N GLU A 96 12.00 1.21 -5.05
CA GLU A 96 11.51 2.22 -5.98
C GLU A 96 11.70 3.59 -5.35
N GLU A 97 12.39 4.47 -6.05
CA GLU A 97 12.72 5.82 -5.56
C GLU A 97 11.60 6.83 -5.84
N ASP A 98 10.76 6.57 -6.85
CA ASP A 98 9.59 7.39 -7.16
C ASP A 98 8.45 7.13 -6.17
N TRP A 99 8.35 7.99 -5.16
CA TRP A 99 7.29 7.94 -4.16
C TRP A 99 5.89 8.11 -4.75
N TYR A 100 5.76 8.86 -5.83
CA TYR A 100 4.48 9.03 -6.52
C TYR A 100 4.03 7.73 -7.16
N LYS A 101 4.96 6.99 -7.79
CA LYS A 101 4.71 5.66 -8.36
C LYS A 101 4.36 4.64 -7.26
N SER A 102 5.10 4.64 -6.17
CA SER A 102 4.81 3.81 -5.00
C SER A 102 3.44 4.11 -4.41
N PHE A 103 3.09 5.40 -4.24
CA PHE A 103 1.78 5.81 -3.74
C PHE A 103 0.64 5.34 -4.64
N THR A 104 0.70 5.60 -5.95
CA THR A 104 -0.37 5.20 -6.87
C THR A 104 -0.59 3.69 -6.88
N SER A 105 0.50 2.91 -6.83
CA SER A 105 0.42 1.46 -6.73
C SER A 105 -0.21 0.97 -5.42
N LEU A 106 0.25 1.51 -4.27
CA LEU A 106 -0.29 1.16 -2.96
C LEU A 106 -1.76 1.53 -2.83
N PHE A 107 -2.11 2.75 -3.25
CA PHE A 107 -3.48 3.24 -3.21
C PHE A 107 -4.41 2.36 -4.06
N GLY A 108 -4.03 2.14 -5.33
CA GLY A 108 -4.81 1.33 -6.25
C GLY A 108 -5.02 -0.09 -5.73
N ASN A 109 -3.93 -0.80 -5.40
CA ASN A 109 -4.00 -2.17 -4.89
C ASN A 109 -4.87 -2.29 -3.63
N ARG A 110 -4.80 -1.30 -2.74
CA ARG A 110 -5.57 -1.33 -1.49
C ARG A 110 -7.06 -1.06 -1.70
N TRP A 111 -7.39 -0.05 -2.50
CA TRP A 111 -8.76 0.44 -2.60
C TRP A 111 -9.59 -0.28 -3.67
N ARG A 112 -8.96 -0.75 -4.74
CA ARG A 112 -9.67 -1.43 -5.84
C ARG A 112 -10.46 -2.64 -5.35
N GLY A 113 -9.79 -3.61 -4.72
CA GLY A 113 -10.43 -4.85 -4.29
C GLY A 113 -11.61 -4.62 -3.34
N PHE A 114 -11.45 -3.71 -2.36
CA PHE A 114 -12.55 -3.36 -1.46
C PHE A 114 -13.71 -2.69 -2.19
N THR A 115 -13.40 -1.82 -3.14
CA THR A 115 -14.44 -1.09 -3.89
C THR A 115 -15.20 -2.03 -4.83
N GLU A 116 -14.51 -2.95 -5.51
CA GLU A 116 -15.14 -3.99 -6.34
C GLU A 116 -16.07 -4.86 -5.49
N THR A 117 -15.58 -5.41 -4.39
CA THR A 117 -16.41 -6.22 -3.48
C THR A 117 -17.64 -5.46 -2.99
N ASN A 118 -17.50 -4.18 -2.61
CA ASN A 118 -18.65 -3.38 -2.15
C ASN A 118 -19.68 -3.10 -3.27
N ILE A 119 -19.24 -2.97 -4.53
CA ILE A 119 -20.16 -2.83 -5.66
C ILE A 119 -20.94 -4.13 -5.87
N ASP A 120 -20.25 -5.27 -5.93
CA ASP A 120 -20.83 -6.59 -6.17
C ASP A 120 -21.85 -6.94 -5.07
N GLU A 121 -21.47 -6.78 -3.80
CA GLU A 121 -22.36 -7.02 -2.65
C GLU A 121 -23.58 -6.07 -2.63
N ALA A 122 -23.40 -4.81 -3.02
CA ALA A 122 -24.53 -3.88 -3.12
C ALA A 122 -25.49 -4.31 -4.24
N GLU A 123 -24.99 -4.74 -5.39
CA GLU A 123 -25.81 -5.21 -6.51
C GLU A 123 -26.56 -6.49 -6.16
N GLU A 124 -25.91 -7.48 -5.54
CA GLU A 124 -26.53 -8.71 -5.07
C GLU A 124 -27.61 -8.47 -4.00
N THR A 125 -27.33 -7.57 -3.05
CA THR A 125 -28.28 -7.18 -2.01
C THR A 125 -29.51 -6.49 -2.60
N ILE A 126 -29.30 -5.57 -3.56
CA ILE A 126 -30.40 -4.89 -4.27
C ILE A 126 -31.30 -5.89 -5.00
N GLU A 127 -30.70 -6.84 -5.72
CA GLU A 127 -31.43 -7.89 -6.44
C GLU A 127 -32.27 -8.75 -5.46
N SER A 128 -31.65 -9.20 -4.37
CA SER A 128 -32.32 -9.99 -3.34
C SER A 128 -33.50 -9.25 -2.70
N LEU A 129 -33.35 -7.95 -2.41
CA LEU A 129 -34.43 -7.13 -1.85
C LEU A 129 -35.55 -6.87 -2.87
N HIS A 130 -35.24 -6.71 -4.14
CA HIS A 130 -36.26 -6.61 -5.18
C HIS A 130 -37.08 -7.91 -5.30
N ASP A 131 -36.43 -9.07 -5.19
CA ASP A 131 -37.16 -10.36 -5.23
C ASP A 131 -38.01 -10.52 -3.99
N LEU A 132 -37.55 -10.19 -2.82
CA LEU A 132 -38.36 -10.18 -1.59
C LEU A 132 -39.54 -9.22 -1.68
N LEU A 133 -39.39 -8.04 -2.26
CA LEU A 133 -40.42 -7.04 -2.46
C LEU A 133 -41.58 -7.57 -3.33
N LYS A 134 -41.27 -8.43 -4.32
CA LYS A 134 -42.25 -9.03 -5.23
C LYS A 134 -43.18 -10.04 -4.52
N VAL A 135 -42.67 -10.72 -3.49
CA VAL A 135 -43.38 -11.82 -2.84
C VAL A 135 -44.00 -11.49 -1.48
N THR A 136 -43.49 -10.45 -0.79
CA THR A 136 -44.00 -10.07 0.53
C THR A 136 -45.38 -9.43 0.44
N THR A 137 -46.25 -9.74 1.40
CA THR A 137 -47.56 -9.09 1.59
C THR A 137 -47.57 -8.14 2.79
N ASP A 138 -46.48 -8.05 3.53
CA ASP A 138 -46.34 -7.17 4.69
C ASP A 138 -46.00 -5.74 4.22
N GLU A 139 -46.96 -4.83 4.38
CA GLU A 139 -46.80 -3.44 3.94
C GLU A 139 -45.69 -2.68 4.69
N HIS A 140 -45.48 -2.99 5.98
CA HIS A 140 -44.38 -2.37 6.74
C HIS A 140 -43.01 -2.85 6.22
N LEU A 141 -42.90 -4.14 5.87
CA LEU A 141 -41.68 -4.69 5.26
C LEU A 141 -41.45 -4.09 3.87
N LYS A 142 -42.49 -3.88 3.05
CA LYS A 142 -42.35 -3.20 1.75
C LYS A 142 -41.80 -1.79 1.88
N GLU A 143 -42.35 -1.01 2.80
CA GLU A 143 -41.84 0.34 3.08
C GLU A 143 -40.37 0.30 3.51
N LYS A 144 -40.04 -0.60 4.43
CA LYS A 144 -38.65 -0.79 4.90
C LYS A 144 -37.71 -1.14 3.77
N ILE A 145 -38.06 -2.11 2.92
CA ILE A 145 -37.25 -2.54 1.76
C ILE A 145 -37.06 -1.37 0.80
N THR A 146 -38.13 -0.63 0.48
CA THR A 146 -38.04 0.53 -0.43
C THR A 146 -37.04 1.57 0.06
N ASN A 147 -37.13 1.91 1.35
CA ASN A 147 -36.21 2.86 1.96
C ASN A 147 -34.76 2.38 1.97
N ASP A 148 -34.54 1.08 2.16
CA ASP A 148 -33.18 0.51 2.18
C ASP A 148 -32.60 0.34 0.74
N LEU A 149 -33.45 0.06 -0.25
CA LEU A 149 -33.06 0.09 -1.67
C LEU A 149 -32.51 1.45 -2.10
N GLU A 150 -33.16 2.57 -1.68
CA GLU A 150 -32.65 3.90 -1.99
C GLU A 150 -31.26 4.14 -1.40
N LYS A 151 -31.01 3.67 -0.18
CA LYS A 151 -29.68 3.78 0.46
C LYS A 151 -28.63 2.92 -0.24
N LEU A 152 -29.01 1.71 -0.64
CA LEU A 152 -28.10 0.80 -1.36
C LEU A 152 -27.74 1.33 -2.74
N GLU A 153 -28.71 1.90 -3.48
CA GLU A 153 -28.45 2.55 -4.75
C GLU A 153 -27.48 3.76 -4.59
N TYR A 154 -27.68 4.57 -3.54
CA TYR A 154 -26.77 5.66 -3.22
C TYR A 154 -25.36 5.13 -2.90
N ALA A 155 -25.24 4.11 -2.07
CA ALA A 155 -23.95 3.51 -1.72
C ALA A 155 -23.25 2.90 -2.96
N LYS A 156 -23.98 2.17 -3.81
CA LYS A 156 -23.47 1.63 -5.07
C LYS A 156 -22.93 2.73 -5.98
N ASN A 157 -23.66 3.82 -6.14
CA ASN A 157 -23.24 4.96 -6.94
C ASN A 157 -21.98 5.64 -6.38
N TYR A 158 -21.86 5.74 -5.05
CA TYR A 158 -20.65 6.22 -4.39
C TYR A 158 -19.44 5.31 -4.71
N TYR A 159 -19.59 3.99 -4.60
CA TYR A 159 -18.49 3.08 -4.91
C TYR A 159 -18.14 3.07 -6.40
N LYS A 160 -19.10 3.21 -7.31
CA LYS A 160 -18.84 3.40 -8.75
C LYS A 160 -18.07 4.69 -9.05
N TRP A 161 -18.38 5.77 -8.33
CA TRP A 161 -17.59 7.00 -8.39
C TRP A 161 -16.18 6.80 -7.82
N LEU A 162 -16.05 6.14 -6.67
CA LEU A 162 -14.77 5.85 -6.05
C LEU A 162 -13.87 4.99 -6.96
N MET A 163 -14.46 4.02 -7.70
CA MET A 163 -13.73 3.24 -8.69
C MET A 163 -13.12 4.12 -9.80
N LYS A 164 -13.86 5.11 -10.29
CA LYS A 164 -13.33 6.07 -11.27
C LYS A 164 -12.18 6.89 -10.70
N PHE A 165 -12.29 7.33 -9.45
CA PHE A 165 -11.20 8.03 -8.76
C PHE A 165 -9.95 7.16 -8.62
N ILE A 166 -10.11 5.89 -8.23
CA ILE A 166 -9.02 4.92 -8.15
C ILE A 166 -8.32 4.80 -9.52
N GLN A 167 -9.07 4.67 -10.61
CA GLN A 167 -8.53 4.58 -11.97
C GLN A 167 -7.71 5.82 -12.35
N VAL A 168 -8.17 7.02 -12.00
CA VAL A 168 -7.45 8.28 -12.23
C VAL A 168 -6.12 8.31 -11.46
N VAL A 169 -6.11 7.80 -10.23
CA VAL A 169 -4.87 7.71 -9.42
C VAL A 169 -3.92 6.67 -10.02
N GLU A 170 -4.40 5.47 -10.31
CA GLU A 170 -3.56 4.36 -10.84
C GLU A 170 -2.96 4.68 -12.22
N SER A 171 -3.73 5.34 -13.09
CA SER A 171 -3.24 5.75 -14.42
C SER A 171 -2.24 6.90 -14.38
N GLY A 172 -2.07 7.54 -13.21
CA GLY A 172 -1.26 8.74 -13.07
C GLY A 172 -1.90 10.01 -13.63
N GLU A 173 -3.15 9.96 -14.12
CA GLU A 173 -3.87 11.16 -14.58
C GLU A 173 -4.06 12.18 -13.48
N ILE A 174 -4.06 11.76 -12.22
CA ILE A 174 -4.08 12.64 -11.05
C ILE A 174 -2.96 13.69 -11.11
N PHE A 175 -1.79 13.37 -11.69
CA PHE A 175 -0.67 14.31 -11.81
C PHE A 175 -0.87 15.39 -12.89
N LYS A 176 -1.90 15.27 -13.72
CA LYS A 176 -2.33 16.36 -14.61
C LYS A 176 -3.16 17.41 -13.84
N LEU A 177 -3.85 16.99 -12.78
CA LEU A 177 -4.66 17.86 -11.91
C LEU A 177 -3.83 18.46 -10.78
N ILE A 178 -2.93 17.66 -10.21
CA ILE A 178 -2.00 18.02 -9.13
C ILE A 178 -0.59 17.68 -9.64
N PRO A 179 0.10 18.63 -10.29
CA PRO A 179 1.43 18.39 -10.83
C PRO A 179 2.42 17.96 -9.73
N ARG A 180 3.39 17.15 -10.13
CA ARG A 180 4.57 16.86 -9.31
C ARG A 180 5.47 18.08 -9.30
N ASP A 181 6.13 18.36 -8.17
CA ASP A 181 7.15 19.38 -8.09
C ASP A 181 8.44 18.96 -8.80
#